data_25fc2e2866ce64a09d2eff2ff3044729
#
_entry.id   25fc2e2866ce64a09d2eff2ff3044729
#
_cell.length_a   1.000
_cell.length_b   1.000
_cell.length_c   1.000
_cell.angle_alpha   90.00
_cell.angle_beta   90.00
_cell.angle_gamma   90.00
#
_symmetry.space_group_name_H-M   'P 1'
#
loop_
_entity.id
_entity.type
_entity.pdbx_description
1 polymer ?
#
loop_
_entity_poly.entity_id
_entity_poly.type
_entity_poly.pdbx_seq_one_letter_code
_entity_poly.pdbx_strand_id
1 'polypeptide(L)'
;MMKTNKLILALSSIMILASCSSRKESSTTGWEYNNAKNGGYETNERFIEQATGPGLMFVEGGSFTMGRVEQDVMYEWDNIPRRQTVSSFYMDETEVRNIDYLEYLFWVNRVYGQSYPEVYKKTLPDTLVWRDKLGYNEPFVKQYLRHPAYKNYPVVGVSWQQATDYCAWRTDRVNERILIDNGILQEDMEQMDDNVFTTQSYLQGQYEGIVRRNPRNLTNENYGSGEKSRIIKMEDGLLLPSYRLPTEAEWEFAALGYVGNTQEENTDERKLYPWNGSSLRNGSKNNQGEIMANFKRGRGDNMGVAGSLNDNADITSPVRAYWPNDYGLYNMAGNVAEWVMDVYRPIIEQTTTADHRSFRGNVYLTQKTDEDGFIEEVDSLGRVQMVPVDVQGNAYRRNYKKADNINYLNGD
;
A
#
# COMPACT_ATOMS: atom_id res chain seq x y z
N MET A 1 22.43 -52.83 -43.28
CA MET A 1 21.11 -52.30 -42.77
C MET A 1 21.18 -51.55 -41.43
N MET A 2 22.21 -51.64 -40.62
CA MET A 2 22.31 -50.95 -39.31
C MET A 2 22.85 -49.51 -39.34
N LYS A 3 23.47 -49.04 -40.43
CA LYS A 3 24.02 -47.67 -40.50
C LYS A 3 23.01 -46.60 -40.94
N THR A 4 22.02 -46.96 -41.71
CA THR A 4 20.96 -46.05 -42.20
C THR A 4 19.95 -45.66 -41.10
N ASN A 5 19.65 -46.57 -40.19
CA ASN A 5 18.72 -46.25 -39.08
C ASN A 5 19.29 -45.26 -38.04
N LYS A 6 20.61 -45.24 -37.86
CA LYS A 6 21.25 -44.24 -36.97
C LYS A 6 21.27 -42.84 -37.54
N LEU A 7 21.37 -42.73 -38.88
CA LEU A 7 21.36 -41.44 -39.57
C LEU A 7 19.95 -40.82 -39.56
N ILE A 8 18.91 -41.63 -39.73
CA ILE A 8 17.51 -41.18 -39.69
C ILE A 8 17.12 -40.75 -38.25
N LEU A 9 17.59 -41.48 -37.23
CA LEU A 9 17.36 -41.09 -35.82
C LEU A 9 18.10 -39.79 -35.45
N ALA A 10 19.29 -39.57 -35.96
CA ALA A 10 20.04 -38.33 -35.72
C ALA A 10 19.41 -37.13 -36.45
N LEU A 11 18.90 -37.30 -37.68
CA LEU A 11 18.17 -36.25 -38.39
C LEU A 11 16.83 -35.90 -37.72
N SER A 12 16.08 -36.87 -37.22
CA SER A 12 14.84 -36.61 -36.51
C SER A 12 15.06 -35.93 -35.16
N SER A 13 16.16 -36.24 -34.45
CA SER A 13 16.53 -35.53 -33.20
C SER A 13 16.98 -34.09 -33.45
N ILE A 14 17.60 -33.80 -34.60
CA ILE A 14 17.99 -32.42 -34.96
C ILE A 14 16.76 -31.60 -35.37
N MET A 15 15.75 -32.18 -36.01
CA MET A 15 14.52 -31.49 -36.34
C MET A 15 13.68 -31.18 -35.09
N ILE A 16 13.73 -31.99 -34.04
CA ILE A 16 13.00 -31.72 -32.77
C ILE A 16 13.67 -30.59 -31.98
N LEU A 17 15.00 -30.43 -32.09
CA LEU A 17 15.71 -29.34 -31.41
C LEU A 17 15.59 -27.98 -32.12
N ALA A 18 15.22 -27.95 -33.41
CA ALA A 18 15.00 -26.70 -34.15
C ALA A 18 13.59 -26.10 -33.93
N SER A 19 12.69 -26.80 -33.24
CA SER A 19 11.30 -26.37 -33.03
C SER A 19 11.08 -25.52 -31.77
N CYS A 20 12.11 -25.19 -30.99
CA CYS A 20 11.98 -24.35 -29.79
C CYS A 20 12.60 -22.96 -29.94
N SER A 21 12.57 -22.36 -31.14
CA SER A 21 12.68 -20.91 -31.20
C SER A 21 11.29 -20.33 -30.88
N SER A 22 11.13 -19.78 -29.72
CA SER A 22 9.94 -18.99 -29.38
C SER A 22 9.78 -17.93 -30.49
N ARG A 23 8.75 -18.07 -31.30
CA ARG A 23 8.43 -17.08 -32.33
C ARG A 23 8.13 -15.78 -31.58
N LYS A 24 8.96 -14.78 -31.79
CA LYS A 24 8.76 -13.43 -31.31
C LYS A 24 7.68 -12.69 -32.12
N GLU A 25 6.75 -13.43 -32.68
CA GLU A 25 5.71 -12.94 -33.57
C GLU A 25 4.33 -13.01 -32.84
N SER A 26 3.53 -12.00 -33.06
CA SER A 26 2.15 -11.98 -32.60
C SER A 26 1.36 -13.16 -33.19
N SER A 27 0.77 -13.97 -32.35
CA SER A 27 -0.12 -15.05 -32.77
C SER A 27 -1.40 -14.56 -33.44
N THR A 28 -1.74 -13.28 -33.26
CA THR A 28 -2.95 -12.66 -33.78
C THR A 28 -2.71 -11.94 -35.10
N THR A 29 -1.60 -11.23 -35.22
CA THR A 29 -1.33 -10.36 -36.37
C THR A 29 -0.17 -10.85 -37.23
N GLY A 30 0.67 -11.75 -36.74
CA GLY A 30 1.88 -12.22 -37.42
C GLY A 30 3.04 -11.21 -37.45
N TRP A 31 2.89 -10.05 -36.81
CA TRP A 31 3.97 -9.06 -36.73
C TRP A 31 4.96 -9.44 -35.63
N GLU A 32 6.24 -9.17 -35.90
CA GLU A 32 7.29 -9.37 -34.91
C GLU A 32 7.19 -8.35 -33.79
N TYR A 33 7.24 -8.83 -32.53
CA TYR A 33 7.38 -7.97 -31.35
C TYR A 33 8.79 -7.37 -31.27
N ASN A 34 8.89 -6.19 -30.69
CA ASN A 34 10.16 -5.51 -30.41
C ASN A 34 11.03 -5.28 -31.68
N ASN A 35 10.43 -5.13 -32.85
CA ASN A 35 11.12 -4.90 -34.13
C ASN A 35 10.68 -3.56 -34.75
N ALA A 36 11.51 -2.52 -34.57
CA ALA A 36 11.22 -1.17 -35.07
C ALA A 36 11.10 -1.10 -36.58
N LYS A 37 11.77 -2.00 -37.33
CA LYS A 37 11.73 -2.04 -38.81
C LYS A 37 10.36 -2.47 -39.34
N ASN A 38 9.66 -3.28 -38.58
CA ASN A 38 8.35 -3.78 -38.95
C ASN A 38 7.22 -3.01 -38.23
N GLY A 39 7.51 -1.90 -37.54
CA GLY A 39 6.52 -1.17 -36.72
C GLY A 39 5.93 -2.04 -35.62
N GLY A 40 6.66 -3.05 -35.16
CA GLY A 40 6.22 -4.03 -34.19
C GLY A 40 5.95 -3.41 -32.82
N TYR A 41 5.04 -4.04 -32.13
CA TYR A 41 4.66 -3.65 -30.77
C TYR A 41 5.82 -3.96 -29.81
N GLU A 42 6.16 -2.99 -28.96
CA GLU A 42 7.14 -3.19 -27.90
C GLU A 42 6.49 -3.89 -26.70
N THR A 43 7.03 -5.04 -26.33
CA THR A 43 6.55 -5.79 -25.16
C THR A 43 7.71 -6.46 -24.43
N ASN A 44 7.58 -6.60 -23.13
CA ASN A 44 8.47 -7.44 -22.34
C ASN A 44 7.85 -8.84 -22.25
N GLU A 45 8.43 -9.80 -22.94
CA GLU A 45 7.95 -11.19 -22.97
C GLU A 45 8.42 -11.99 -21.74
N ARG A 46 9.36 -11.45 -20.97
CA ARG A 46 9.88 -12.11 -19.77
C ARG A 46 9.06 -11.67 -18.57
N PHE A 47 8.27 -12.57 -18.04
CA PHE A 47 7.69 -12.36 -16.74
C PHE A 47 8.79 -12.31 -15.67
N ILE A 48 8.90 -11.19 -15.01
CA ILE A 48 9.73 -11.02 -13.81
C ILE A 48 8.75 -10.88 -12.66
N GLU A 49 8.85 -11.78 -11.69
CA GLU A 49 8.03 -11.67 -10.47
C GLU A 49 8.36 -10.35 -9.78
N GLN A 50 7.33 -9.56 -9.50
CA GLN A 50 7.49 -8.28 -8.84
C GLN A 50 7.91 -8.51 -7.39
N ALA A 51 8.94 -7.79 -6.95
CA ALA A 51 9.37 -7.84 -5.56
C ALA A 51 8.26 -7.35 -4.63
N THR A 52 8.03 -8.07 -3.53
CA THR A 52 7.14 -7.60 -2.47
C THR A 52 7.74 -6.38 -1.80
N GLY A 53 6.94 -5.37 -1.55
CA GLY A 53 7.37 -4.18 -0.81
C GLY A 53 7.82 -4.51 0.62
N PRO A 54 8.76 -3.77 1.19
CA PRO A 54 9.26 -4.01 2.53
C PRO A 54 8.15 -3.99 3.58
N GLY A 55 8.09 -5.00 4.45
CA GLY A 55 7.15 -5.09 5.57
C GLY A 55 5.71 -5.45 5.18
N LEU A 56 5.47 -5.80 3.93
CA LEU A 56 4.14 -6.15 3.44
C LEU A 56 3.86 -7.64 3.53
N MET A 57 2.64 -7.97 3.94
CA MET A 57 2.06 -9.32 3.94
C MET A 57 1.00 -9.43 2.85
N PHE A 58 0.98 -10.56 2.15
CA PHE A 58 -0.03 -10.82 1.13
C PHE A 58 -1.34 -11.25 1.78
N VAL A 59 -2.43 -10.60 1.38
CA VAL A 59 -3.80 -10.93 1.76
C VAL A 59 -4.53 -11.39 0.51
N GLU A 60 -4.87 -12.67 0.46
CA GLU A 60 -5.67 -13.23 -0.63
C GLU A 60 -7.10 -12.70 -0.54
N GLY A 61 -7.59 -12.13 -1.64
CA GLY A 61 -8.91 -11.53 -1.71
C GLY A 61 -10.03 -12.57 -1.70
N GLY A 62 -11.24 -12.09 -1.43
CA GLY A 62 -12.42 -12.94 -1.38
C GLY A 62 -13.70 -12.17 -1.10
N SER A 63 -14.80 -12.88 -0.99
CA SER A 63 -16.09 -12.30 -0.59
C SER A 63 -16.35 -12.59 0.87
N PHE A 64 -16.82 -11.59 1.60
CA PHE A 64 -17.17 -11.69 3.02
C PHE A 64 -18.35 -10.78 3.35
N THR A 65 -18.88 -10.92 4.54
CA THR A 65 -19.89 -10.01 5.04
C THR A 65 -19.23 -8.99 5.96
N MET A 66 -19.15 -7.76 5.49
CA MET A 66 -18.64 -6.61 6.23
C MET A 66 -19.72 -6.05 7.15
N GLY A 67 -19.31 -5.54 8.30
CA GLY A 67 -20.20 -4.90 9.26
C GLY A 67 -20.87 -5.88 10.23
N ARG A 68 -21.23 -5.38 11.41
CA ARG A 68 -21.87 -6.18 12.45
C ARG A 68 -22.73 -5.30 13.36
N VAL A 69 -23.95 -5.75 13.66
CA VAL A 69 -24.90 -5.04 14.54
C VAL A 69 -25.34 -5.87 15.75
N GLU A 70 -25.15 -7.19 15.74
CA GLU A 70 -25.68 -8.11 16.75
C GLU A 70 -25.09 -7.87 18.16
N GLN A 71 -23.95 -7.23 18.24
CA GLN A 71 -23.25 -6.95 19.50
C GLN A 71 -23.03 -5.45 19.73
N ASP A 72 -23.75 -4.61 19.02
CA ASP A 72 -23.72 -3.18 19.23
C ASP A 72 -24.38 -2.82 20.55
N VAL A 73 -23.55 -2.48 21.55
CA VAL A 73 -23.97 -2.13 22.91
C VAL A 73 -24.70 -0.79 22.96
N MET A 74 -24.43 0.09 22.00
CA MET A 74 -25.03 1.42 21.91
C MET A 74 -26.37 1.41 21.16
N TYR A 75 -26.69 0.31 20.48
CA TYR A 75 -27.89 0.16 19.65
C TYR A 75 -28.02 1.21 18.55
N GLU A 76 -26.92 1.70 18.02
CA GLU A 76 -26.92 2.67 16.91
C GLU A 76 -27.28 2.04 15.58
N TRP A 77 -26.97 0.76 15.40
CA TRP A 77 -27.30 -0.09 14.24
C TRP A 77 -26.85 0.51 12.90
N ASP A 78 -25.77 1.25 12.91
CA ASP A 78 -25.24 1.96 11.78
C ASP A 78 -24.23 1.13 10.94
N ASN A 79 -23.75 0.01 11.50
CA ASN A 79 -22.84 -0.92 10.82
C ASN A 79 -23.56 -2.17 10.30
N ILE A 80 -24.55 -1.96 9.43
CA ILE A 80 -25.41 -3.01 8.92
C ILE A 80 -24.61 -4.00 8.06
N PRO A 81 -24.75 -5.33 8.28
CA PRO A 81 -24.04 -6.34 7.52
C PRO A 81 -24.32 -6.25 6.02
N ARG A 82 -23.26 -6.24 5.22
CA ARG A 82 -23.32 -6.19 3.77
C ARG A 82 -22.27 -7.10 3.13
N ARG A 83 -22.63 -7.81 2.08
CA ARG A 83 -21.67 -8.63 1.37
C ARG A 83 -20.77 -7.77 0.50
N GLN A 84 -19.47 -7.95 0.67
CA GLN A 84 -18.41 -7.25 -0.07
C GLN A 84 -17.47 -8.26 -0.70
N THR A 85 -16.85 -7.88 -1.82
CA THR A 85 -15.78 -8.65 -2.45
C THR A 85 -14.55 -7.77 -2.51
N VAL A 86 -13.47 -8.27 -1.94
CA VAL A 86 -12.17 -7.60 -1.87
C VAL A 86 -11.22 -8.31 -2.81
N SER A 87 -10.48 -7.55 -3.63
CA SER A 87 -9.39 -8.09 -4.45
C SER A 87 -8.19 -8.41 -3.57
N SER A 88 -7.31 -9.32 -3.99
CA SER A 88 -6.05 -9.58 -3.31
C SER A 88 -5.19 -8.31 -3.25
N PHE A 89 -4.52 -8.10 -2.12
CA PHE A 89 -3.70 -6.93 -1.87
C PHE A 89 -2.56 -7.24 -0.90
N TYR A 90 -1.68 -6.28 -0.72
CA TYR A 90 -0.64 -6.33 0.30
C TYR A 90 -0.96 -5.33 1.40
N MET A 91 -0.73 -5.72 2.65
CA MET A 91 -0.93 -4.88 3.83
C MET A 91 0.32 -4.92 4.71
N ASP A 92 0.61 -3.83 5.41
CA ASP A 92 1.69 -3.82 6.39
C ASP A 92 1.44 -4.86 7.49
N GLU A 93 2.51 -5.55 7.88
CA GLU A 93 2.48 -6.56 8.95
C GLU A 93 2.05 -5.96 10.30
N THR A 94 2.42 -4.71 10.54
CA THR A 94 2.18 -3.98 11.79
C THR A 94 1.72 -2.56 11.49
N GLU A 95 1.20 -1.89 12.50
CA GLU A 95 1.01 -0.44 12.47
C GLU A 95 2.35 0.27 12.16
N VAL A 96 2.29 1.46 11.56
CA VAL A 96 3.46 2.31 11.32
C VAL A 96 4.06 2.70 12.68
N ARG A 97 5.35 2.37 12.88
CA ARG A 97 6.05 2.60 14.15
C ARG A 97 6.56 4.03 14.25
N ASN A 98 6.81 4.46 15.47
CA ASN A 98 7.47 5.75 15.71
C ASN A 98 8.80 5.89 14.95
N ILE A 99 9.61 4.81 14.86
CA ILE A 99 10.87 4.85 14.14
C ILE A 99 10.67 5.08 12.63
N ASP A 100 9.65 4.47 12.04
CA ASP A 100 9.35 4.60 10.60
C ASP A 100 8.85 6.02 10.29
N TYR A 101 8.04 6.57 11.17
CA TYR A 101 7.56 7.95 11.02
C TYR A 101 8.66 8.98 11.29
N LEU A 102 9.60 8.70 12.20
CA LEU A 102 10.77 9.54 12.43
C LEU A 102 11.73 9.56 11.23
N GLU A 103 11.86 8.46 10.51
CA GLU A 103 12.58 8.39 9.23
C GLU A 103 11.96 9.34 8.20
N TYR A 104 10.64 9.31 8.07
CA TYR A 104 9.91 10.24 7.23
C TYR A 104 10.13 11.70 7.63
N LEU A 105 10.01 12.02 8.92
CA LEU A 105 10.27 13.36 9.45
C LEU A 105 11.71 13.84 9.19
N PHE A 106 12.69 12.94 9.36
CA PHE A 106 14.08 13.24 9.06
C PHE A 106 14.26 13.59 7.59
N TRP A 107 13.67 12.79 6.71
CA TRP A 107 13.73 13.01 5.26
C TRP A 107 13.06 14.34 4.86
N VAL A 108 11.86 14.61 5.33
CA VAL A 108 11.14 15.87 5.06
C VAL A 108 11.95 17.08 5.53
N ASN A 109 12.53 17.00 6.74
CA ASN A 109 13.36 18.10 7.26
C ASN A 109 14.63 18.31 6.45
N ARG A 110 15.27 17.24 5.99
CA ARG A 110 16.46 17.32 5.15
C ARG A 110 16.16 17.97 3.80
N VAL A 111 15.07 17.55 3.15
CA VAL A 111 14.74 17.97 1.79
C VAL A 111 14.12 19.36 1.77
N TYR A 112 13.15 19.61 2.64
CA TYR A 112 12.33 20.84 2.60
C TYR A 112 12.61 21.80 3.76
N GLY A 113 13.28 21.35 4.81
CA GLY A 113 13.39 22.11 6.07
C GLY A 113 14.07 23.48 5.92
N GLN A 114 14.96 23.64 4.96
CA GLN A 114 15.65 24.90 4.71
C GLN A 114 14.76 25.88 3.91
N SER A 115 14.20 25.43 2.82
CA SER A 115 13.43 26.27 1.89
C SER A 115 11.96 26.41 2.32
N TYR A 116 11.37 25.34 2.87
CA TYR A 116 9.97 25.27 3.22
C TYR A 116 9.73 24.72 4.64
N PRO A 117 10.17 25.43 5.70
CA PRO A 117 10.11 24.92 7.08
C PRO A 117 8.69 24.63 7.56
N GLU A 118 7.67 25.22 6.96
CA GLU A 118 6.28 24.98 7.30
C GLU A 118 5.81 23.58 6.86
N VAL A 119 6.42 22.99 5.82
CA VAL A 119 6.14 21.62 5.40
C VAL A 119 6.50 20.68 6.55
N TYR A 120 7.72 20.79 7.07
CA TYR A 120 8.17 19.99 8.22
C TYR A 120 7.28 20.17 9.46
N LYS A 121 6.91 21.42 9.80
CA LYS A 121 6.04 21.67 10.95
C LYS A 121 4.68 21.01 10.82
N LYS A 122 4.08 21.03 9.61
CA LYS A 122 2.80 20.39 9.33
C LYS A 122 2.86 18.86 9.31
N THR A 123 4.04 18.29 9.13
CA THR A 123 4.22 16.83 9.15
C THR A 123 4.35 16.27 10.56
N LEU A 124 4.61 17.12 11.57
CA LEU A 124 4.74 16.69 12.96
C LEU A 124 3.40 16.18 13.51
N PRO A 125 3.38 15.00 14.16
CA PRO A 125 2.19 14.50 14.83
C PRO A 125 1.76 15.43 15.97
N ASP A 126 0.46 15.49 16.23
CA ASP A 126 -0.10 16.19 17.40
C ASP A 126 0.18 15.39 18.67
N THR A 127 1.12 15.85 19.45
CA THR A 127 1.47 15.21 20.75
C THR A 127 0.48 15.54 21.86
N LEU A 128 -0.40 16.53 21.68
CA LEU A 128 -1.38 16.92 22.71
C LEU A 128 -2.52 15.90 22.84
N VAL A 129 -2.67 14.98 21.90
CA VAL A 129 -3.62 13.86 21.96
C VAL A 129 -3.41 12.98 23.22
N TRP A 130 -2.23 13.01 23.82
CA TRP A 130 -1.92 12.29 25.05
C TRP A 130 -2.48 12.93 26.32
N ARG A 131 -2.91 14.20 26.25
CA ARG A 131 -3.45 14.88 27.44
C ARG A 131 -4.82 14.39 27.79
N ASP A 132 -4.97 13.92 29.00
CA ASP A 132 -6.25 13.59 29.61
C ASP A 132 -6.56 14.58 30.75
N LYS A 133 -7.85 14.85 30.97
CA LYS A 133 -8.32 15.77 32.05
C LYS A 133 -7.97 15.26 33.44
N LEU A 134 -7.91 13.94 33.61
CA LEU A 134 -7.72 13.30 34.92
C LEU A 134 -6.40 12.49 34.99
N GLY A 135 -5.64 12.42 33.89
CA GLY A 135 -4.41 11.67 33.82
C GLY A 135 -3.18 12.57 33.70
N TYR A 136 -2.06 12.18 34.33
CA TYR A 136 -0.76 12.84 34.15
C TYR A 136 0.02 12.16 33.04
N ASN A 137 -0.25 12.53 31.78
CA ASN A 137 0.38 11.95 30.60
C ASN A 137 1.45 12.85 29.96
N GLU A 138 1.95 13.85 30.65
CA GLU A 138 2.99 14.76 30.14
C GLU A 138 4.28 14.04 29.69
N PRO A 139 4.72 12.91 30.28
CA PRO A 139 5.85 12.14 29.74
C PRO A 139 5.58 11.61 28.31
N PHE A 140 4.37 11.16 28.01
CA PHE A 140 3.99 10.73 26.65
C PHE A 140 3.98 11.91 25.67
N VAL A 141 3.41 13.07 26.07
CA VAL A 141 3.42 14.29 25.25
C VAL A 141 4.84 14.66 24.81
N LYS A 142 5.81 14.56 25.72
CA LYS A 142 7.19 15.02 25.49
C LYS A 142 8.07 13.97 24.82
N GLN A 143 7.86 12.69 25.10
CA GLN A 143 8.85 11.66 24.83
C GLN A 143 8.37 10.54 23.90
N TYR A 144 7.06 10.27 23.81
CA TYR A 144 6.54 9.09 23.12
C TYR A 144 7.06 8.92 21.68
N LEU A 145 7.06 9.97 20.88
CA LEU A 145 7.52 9.90 19.51
C LEU A 145 9.04 9.67 19.39
N ARG A 146 9.84 10.27 20.29
CA ARG A 146 11.29 10.41 20.08
C ARG A 146 12.14 9.54 20.99
N HIS A 147 11.60 9.10 22.11
CA HIS A 147 12.40 8.34 23.06
C HIS A 147 12.63 6.90 22.55
N PRO A 148 13.86 6.36 22.59
CA PRO A 148 14.20 5.04 22.06
C PRO A 148 13.37 3.89 22.62
N ALA A 149 12.83 4.01 23.83
CA ALA A 149 11.98 3.00 24.45
C ALA A 149 10.68 2.77 23.66
N TYR A 150 10.19 3.80 22.98
CA TYR A 150 8.94 3.75 22.19
C TYR A 150 9.16 3.59 20.68
N LYS A 151 10.38 3.31 20.23
CA LYS A 151 10.69 3.21 18.80
C LYS A 151 9.83 2.18 18.06
N ASN A 152 9.47 1.07 18.71
CA ASN A 152 8.66 -0.02 18.16
C ASN A 152 7.18 0.07 18.57
N TYR A 153 6.72 1.19 19.05
CA TYR A 153 5.32 1.48 19.32
C TYR A 153 4.68 2.19 18.14
N PRO A 154 3.35 2.08 17.96
CA PRO A 154 2.67 2.75 16.85
C PRO A 154 2.79 4.26 16.95
N VAL A 155 2.89 4.95 15.83
CA VAL A 155 2.80 6.40 15.82
C VAL A 155 1.38 6.85 16.14
N VAL A 156 1.25 7.89 16.96
CA VAL A 156 -0.04 8.41 17.45
C VAL A 156 -0.11 9.92 17.22
N GLY A 157 -1.32 10.44 17.01
CA GLY A 157 -1.55 11.87 16.75
C GLY A 157 -1.31 12.29 15.30
N VAL A 158 -1.36 11.35 14.37
CA VAL A 158 -1.25 11.58 12.94
C VAL A 158 -2.62 11.84 12.34
N SER A 159 -2.77 12.90 11.56
CA SER A 159 -3.99 13.17 10.79
C SER A 159 -4.08 12.29 9.55
N TRP A 160 -5.28 12.18 8.97
CA TRP A 160 -5.51 11.44 7.73
C TRP A 160 -4.62 11.95 6.57
N GLN A 161 -4.49 13.28 6.45
CA GLN A 161 -3.61 13.87 5.43
C GLN A 161 -2.16 13.48 5.65
N GLN A 162 -1.64 13.57 6.87
CA GLN A 162 -0.27 13.18 7.20
C GLN A 162 -0.02 11.70 6.91
N ALA A 163 -1.00 10.83 7.19
CA ALA A 163 -0.91 9.42 6.87
C ALA A 163 -0.88 9.15 5.36
N THR A 164 -1.67 9.90 4.59
CA THR A 164 -1.68 9.82 3.11
C THR A 164 -0.35 10.33 2.53
N ASP A 165 0.17 11.45 3.03
CA ASP A 165 1.46 12.00 2.60
C ASP A 165 2.62 11.04 2.93
N TYR A 166 2.56 10.35 4.07
CA TYR A 166 3.49 9.28 4.42
C TYR A 166 3.45 8.13 3.40
N CYS A 167 2.27 7.69 2.97
CA CYS A 167 2.13 6.65 1.95
C CYS A 167 2.74 7.07 0.61
N ALA A 168 2.52 8.31 0.18
CA ALA A 168 3.11 8.86 -1.03
C ALA A 168 4.65 8.91 -0.94
N TRP A 169 5.18 9.46 0.15
CA TRP A 169 6.63 9.47 0.41
C TRP A 169 7.23 8.06 0.39
N ARG A 170 6.59 7.10 1.06
CA ARG A 170 7.05 5.70 1.08
C ARG A 170 7.08 5.09 -0.32
N THR A 171 6.07 5.37 -1.13
CA THR A 171 6.03 4.94 -2.54
C THR A 171 7.28 5.39 -3.28
N ASP A 172 7.61 6.67 -3.17
CA ASP A 172 8.74 7.26 -3.87
C ASP A 172 10.07 6.68 -3.37
N ARG A 173 10.25 6.56 -2.06
CA ARG A 173 11.50 5.99 -1.50
C ARG A 173 11.71 4.53 -1.87
N VAL A 174 10.64 3.72 -1.84
CA VAL A 174 10.73 2.30 -2.21
C VAL A 174 11.04 2.15 -3.70
N ASN A 175 10.38 2.89 -4.57
CA ASN A 175 10.61 2.83 -6.01
C ASN A 175 12.00 3.37 -6.38
N GLU A 176 12.45 4.46 -5.77
CA GLU A 176 13.81 4.95 -5.93
C GLU A 176 14.84 3.89 -5.55
N ARG A 177 14.66 3.22 -4.41
CA ARG A 177 15.55 2.16 -3.95
C ARG A 177 15.57 0.99 -4.95
N ILE A 178 14.42 0.58 -5.47
CA ILE A 178 14.34 -0.45 -6.50
C ILE A 178 15.15 -0.07 -7.74
N LEU A 179 15.06 1.18 -8.18
CA LEU A 179 15.82 1.67 -9.36
C LEU A 179 17.33 1.70 -9.07
N ILE A 180 17.75 2.09 -7.87
CA ILE A 180 19.15 2.08 -7.44
C ILE A 180 19.69 0.65 -7.38
N ASP A 181 18.97 -0.26 -6.75
CA ASP A 181 19.38 -1.66 -6.58
C ASP A 181 19.47 -2.39 -7.93
N ASN A 182 18.61 -2.03 -8.88
CA ASN A 182 18.71 -2.50 -10.27
C ASN A 182 19.77 -1.78 -11.10
N GLY A 183 20.48 -0.82 -10.53
CA GLY A 183 21.59 -0.11 -11.17
C GLY A 183 21.15 0.86 -12.26
N ILE A 184 19.94 1.38 -12.18
CA ILE A 184 19.35 2.35 -13.12
C ILE A 184 19.65 3.77 -12.64
N LEU A 185 19.36 4.06 -11.40
CA LEU A 185 19.70 5.32 -10.75
C LEU A 185 20.97 5.18 -9.89
N GLN A 186 21.59 6.30 -9.61
CA GLN A 186 22.64 6.41 -8.61
C GLN A 186 22.02 7.04 -7.35
N GLU A 187 22.42 6.55 -6.18
CA GLU A 187 22.03 7.16 -4.92
C GLU A 187 22.47 8.62 -4.87
N ASP A 188 21.54 9.52 -4.63
CA ASP A 188 21.76 10.95 -4.48
C ASP A 188 21.30 11.39 -3.09
N MET A 189 22.29 11.73 -2.24
CA MET A 189 22.05 12.22 -0.88
C MET A 189 21.83 13.73 -0.83
N GLU A 190 22.00 14.44 -1.94
CA GLU A 190 21.91 15.91 -2.02
C GLU A 190 20.56 16.36 -2.61
N GLN A 191 19.61 15.45 -2.75
CA GLN A 191 18.25 15.80 -3.20
C GLN A 191 17.64 16.85 -2.27
N MET A 192 17.20 17.97 -2.84
CA MET A 192 16.55 19.07 -2.13
C MET A 192 15.47 19.68 -3.01
N ASP A 193 14.41 20.15 -2.38
CA ASP A 193 13.31 20.90 -3.00
C ASP A 193 12.73 20.20 -4.25
N ASP A 194 12.81 20.82 -5.41
CA ASP A 194 12.25 20.34 -6.66
C ASP A 194 13.06 19.19 -7.30
N ASN A 195 14.32 19.02 -6.89
CA ASN A 195 15.19 17.94 -7.39
C ASN A 195 15.00 16.60 -6.69
N VAL A 196 13.90 16.45 -5.99
CA VAL A 196 13.56 15.22 -5.28
C VAL A 196 13.02 14.18 -6.25
N PHE A 197 13.47 12.93 -6.05
CA PHE A 197 12.86 11.82 -6.76
C PHE A 197 11.40 11.66 -6.36
N THR A 198 10.52 11.67 -7.36
CA THR A 198 9.16 11.15 -7.25
C THR A 198 8.95 10.11 -8.35
N THR A 199 8.22 9.05 -8.02
CA THR A 199 7.87 8.00 -8.98
C THR A 199 7.20 8.58 -10.23
N GLN A 200 6.36 9.59 -10.03
CA GLN A 200 5.63 10.21 -11.11
C GLN A 200 6.54 11.06 -12.02
N SER A 201 7.41 11.91 -11.46
CA SER A 201 8.35 12.69 -12.26
C SER A 201 9.31 11.79 -13.05
N TYR A 202 9.72 10.69 -12.45
CA TYR A 202 10.55 9.69 -13.14
C TYR A 202 9.80 9.06 -14.33
N LEU A 203 8.55 8.60 -14.13
CA LEU A 203 7.75 7.99 -15.19
C LEU A 203 7.40 8.97 -16.33
N GLN A 204 7.33 10.26 -16.04
CA GLN A 204 7.12 11.32 -17.03
C GLN A 204 8.42 11.76 -17.73
N GLY A 205 9.56 11.25 -17.31
CA GLY A 205 10.85 11.63 -17.86
C GLY A 205 11.35 13.00 -17.43
N GLN A 206 10.80 13.55 -16.34
CA GLN A 206 11.12 14.87 -15.82
C GLN A 206 12.15 14.84 -14.67
N TYR A 207 12.50 13.66 -14.17
CA TYR A 207 13.50 13.53 -13.12
C TYR A 207 14.91 13.66 -13.69
N GLU A 208 15.63 14.69 -13.29
CA GLU A 208 17.00 15.00 -13.73
C GLU A 208 18.09 14.37 -12.87
N GLY A 209 17.74 13.40 -12.06
CA GLY A 209 18.69 12.73 -11.17
C GLY A 209 19.81 12.00 -11.88
N ILE A 210 20.83 11.63 -11.12
CA ILE A 210 22.05 11.01 -11.64
C ILE A 210 21.77 9.59 -12.12
N VAL A 211 21.66 9.43 -13.42
CA VAL A 211 21.62 8.11 -14.06
C VAL A 211 23.03 7.51 -14.05
N ARG A 212 23.14 6.25 -13.69
CA ARG A 212 24.42 5.54 -13.67
C ARG A 212 25.07 5.57 -15.05
N ARG A 213 26.40 5.73 -15.15
CA ARG A 213 27.14 5.80 -16.43
C ARG A 213 26.91 4.62 -17.38
N ASN A 214 26.55 3.45 -16.84
CA ASN A 214 26.09 2.28 -17.59
C ASN A 214 24.84 1.76 -16.88
N PRO A 215 23.67 2.37 -17.09
CA PRO A 215 22.46 1.84 -16.50
C PRO A 215 22.28 0.41 -17.00
N ARG A 216 21.92 -0.50 -16.11
CA ARG A 216 21.40 -1.80 -16.50
C ARG A 216 20.08 -1.54 -17.22
N ASN A 217 20.20 -1.23 -18.50
CA ASN A 217 19.03 -1.01 -19.32
C ASN A 217 18.21 -2.29 -19.33
N LEU A 218 16.93 -2.15 -19.16
CA LEU A 218 16.00 -3.06 -19.80
C LEU A 218 16.20 -2.85 -21.31
N THR A 219 17.27 -3.44 -21.82
CA THR A 219 17.56 -3.38 -23.24
C THR A 219 16.46 -4.14 -23.93
N ASN A 220 15.74 -3.46 -24.77
CA ASN A 220 15.27 -4.11 -25.96
C ASN A 220 16.51 -4.60 -26.72
N GLU A 221 16.98 -5.78 -26.38
CA GLU A 221 18.13 -6.43 -27.09
C GLU A 221 17.89 -6.52 -28.59
N ASN A 222 16.67 -6.21 -29.02
CA ASN A 222 16.20 -6.34 -30.40
C ASN A 222 16.06 -5.01 -31.14
N TYR A 223 16.19 -3.85 -30.47
CA TYR A 223 16.27 -2.57 -31.18
C TYR A 223 17.66 -2.40 -31.76
N GLY A 224 17.80 -2.83 -32.98
CA GLY A 224 19.01 -2.62 -33.76
C GLY A 224 19.22 -1.13 -33.96
N SER A 225 20.27 -0.61 -33.36
CA SER A 225 20.88 0.69 -33.56
C SER A 225 20.35 1.86 -32.67
N GLY A 226 21.10 2.19 -31.67
CA GLY A 226 21.34 3.58 -31.24
C GLY A 226 20.76 4.01 -29.93
N GLU A 227 19.51 3.76 -29.61
CA GLU A 227 18.92 4.17 -28.33
C GLU A 227 19.03 3.03 -27.32
N LYS A 228 20.04 3.12 -26.50
CA LYS A 228 20.39 2.07 -25.54
C LYS A 228 19.71 2.19 -24.17
N SER A 229 18.87 3.19 -23.94
CA SER A 229 18.19 3.34 -22.67
C SER A 229 16.81 3.97 -22.84
N ARG A 230 15.80 3.28 -22.38
CA ARG A 230 14.49 3.86 -22.16
C ARG A 230 14.18 3.94 -20.67
N ILE A 231 13.35 4.89 -20.31
CA ILE A 231 12.79 5.01 -18.97
C ILE A 231 11.98 3.74 -18.67
N ILE A 232 12.08 3.23 -17.44
CA ILE A 232 11.27 2.11 -16.97
C ILE A 232 9.83 2.57 -16.89
N LYS A 233 8.93 1.74 -17.43
CA LYS A 233 7.49 1.94 -17.33
C LYS A 233 6.91 1.03 -16.25
N MET A 234 5.69 1.35 -15.80
CA MET A 234 4.98 0.48 -14.84
C MET A 234 4.72 -0.92 -15.38
N GLU A 235 4.53 -1.03 -16.72
CA GLU A 235 4.31 -2.31 -17.41
C GLU A 235 5.53 -3.24 -17.39
N ASP A 236 6.70 -2.72 -17.08
CA ASP A 236 7.92 -3.53 -16.95
C ASP A 236 7.94 -4.38 -15.66
N GLY A 237 7.01 -4.10 -14.73
CA GLY A 237 6.83 -4.89 -13.51
C GLY A 237 7.91 -4.71 -12.45
N LEU A 238 8.78 -3.71 -12.59
CA LEU A 238 9.83 -3.41 -11.61
C LEU A 238 9.35 -2.47 -10.50
N LEU A 239 8.66 -1.40 -10.88
CA LEU A 239 8.17 -0.42 -9.92
C LEU A 239 6.91 -0.94 -9.22
N LEU A 240 6.83 -0.66 -7.93
CA LEU A 240 5.66 -1.00 -7.14
C LEU A 240 4.54 0.03 -7.35
N PRO A 241 3.28 -0.40 -7.32
CA PRO A 241 2.14 0.50 -7.23
C PRO A 241 2.23 1.38 -5.98
N SER A 242 1.50 2.50 -6.02
CA SER A 242 1.48 3.43 -4.89
C SER A 242 0.97 2.78 -3.61
N TYR A 243 1.69 2.99 -2.53
CA TYR A 243 1.19 2.72 -1.18
C TYR A 243 0.04 3.68 -0.88
N ARG A 244 -0.96 3.19 -0.20
CA ARG A 244 -2.14 3.96 0.20
C ARG A 244 -2.71 3.45 1.51
N LEU A 245 -3.57 4.21 2.12
CA LEU A 245 -4.40 3.70 3.21
C LEU A 245 -5.31 2.57 2.69
N PRO A 246 -5.62 1.55 3.50
CA PRO A 246 -6.60 0.53 3.12
C PRO A 246 -8.01 1.15 3.05
N THR A 247 -8.89 0.52 2.30
CA THR A 247 -10.32 0.77 2.46
C THR A 247 -10.81 0.10 3.74
N GLU A 248 -11.92 0.56 4.28
CA GLU A 248 -12.53 -0.08 5.47
C GLU A 248 -12.82 -1.56 5.20
N ALA A 249 -13.31 -1.89 4.00
CA ALA A 249 -13.57 -3.28 3.60
C ALA A 249 -12.28 -4.13 3.53
N GLU A 250 -11.18 -3.58 3.00
CA GLU A 250 -9.88 -4.25 2.99
C GLU A 250 -9.37 -4.46 4.42
N TRP A 251 -9.50 -3.45 5.27
CA TRP A 251 -9.06 -3.52 6.65
C TRP A 251 -9.84 -4.56 7.45
N GLU A 252 -11.18 -4.56 7.37
CA GLU A 252 -12.03 -5.53 8.09
C GLU A 252 -11.79 -6.95 7.59
N PHE A 253 -11.67 -7.14 6.25
CA PHE A 253 -11.36 -8.44 5.67
C PHE A 253 -10.00 -8.97 6.16
N ALA A 254 -8.98 -8.12 6.15
CA ALA A 254 -7.64 -8.48 6.64
C ALA A 254 -7.65 -8.77 8.15
N ALA A 255 -8.39 -7.98 8.93
CA ALA A 255 -8.49 -8.16 10.37
C ALA A 255 -9.06 -9.53 10.76
N LEU A 256 -10.08 -10.00 10.04
CA LEU A 256 -10.75 -11.26 10.36
C LEU A 256 -9.93 -12.50 9.99
N GLY A 257 -8.92 -12.37 9.13
CA GLY A 257 -7.96 -13.45 8.86
C GLY A 257 -8.63 -14.74 8.39
N TYR A 258 -9.36 -14.68 7.27
CA TYR A 258 -10.16 -15.80 6.74
C TYR A 258 -9.33 -16.84 5.97
N VAL A 259 -8.16 -17.19 6.43
CA VAL A 259 -7.30 -18.19 5.76
C VAL A 259 -7.88 -19.58 5.95
N GLY A 260 -8.12 -20.27 4.84
CA GLY A 260 -8.63 -21.64 4.85
C GLY A 260 -10.13 -21.78 5.12
N ASN A 261 -10.84 -20.68 5.30
CA ASN A 261 -12.28 -20.69 5.49
C ASN A 261 -13.01 -20.89 4.15
N THR A 262 -14.17 -21.55 4.23
CA THR A 262 -15.09 -21.64 3.09
C THR A 262 -15.82 -20.32 2.84
N GLN A 263 -16.43 -20.18 1.68
CA GLN A 263 -17.22 -18.99 1.35
C GLN A 263 -18.40 -18.80 2.32
N GLU A 264 -19.01 -19.87 2.81
CA GLU A 264 -20.10 -19.82 3.78
C GLU A 264 -19.62 -19.33 5.14
N GLU A 265 -18.47 -19.79 5.60
CA GLU A 265 -17.87 -19.33 6.85
C GLU A 265 -17.47 -17.84 6.79
N ASN A 266 -17.10 -17.34 5.64
CA ASN A 266 -16.82 -15.92 5.46
C ASN A 266 -18.06 -15.03 5.42
N THR A 267 -19.20 -15.58 5.01
CA THR A 267 -20.45 -14.80 4.79
C THR A 267 -21.45 -14.95 5.93
N ASP A 268 -21.63 -16.15 6.46
CA ASP A 268 -22.70 -16.48 7.40
C ASP A 268 -22.16 -16.73 8.81
N GLU A 269 -21.11 -17.54 8.94
CA GLU A 269 -20.49 -17.90 10.22
C GLU A 269 -19.22 -17.07 10.50
N ARG A 270 -19.39 -15.76 10.62
CA ARG A 270 -18.28 -14.81 10.70
C ARG A 270 -17.48 -14.94 11.99
N LYS A 271 -16.16 -14.83 11.88
CA LYS A 271 -15.27 -14.70 13.04
C LYS A 271 -15.65 -13.48 13.89
N LEU A 272 -15.52 -13.62 15.20
CA LEU A 272 -15.74 -12.53 16.15
C LEU A 272 -14.48 -11.68 16.33
N TYR A 273 -13.32 -12.30 16.27
CA TYR A 273 -12.01 -11.71 16.51
C TYR A 273 -11.01 -12.08 15.41
N PRO A 274 -9.88 -11.40 15.32
CA PRO A 274 -8.78 -11.76 14.40
C PRO A 274 -8.23 -13.18 14.61
N TRP A 275 -8.45 -13.75 15.77
CA TRP A 275 -8.06 -15.14 16.12
C TRP A 275 -9.27 -16.07 16.14
N ASN A 276 -9.00 -17.37 16.17
CA ASN A 276 -10.04 -18.39 16.25
C ASN A 276 -10.62 -18.50 17.67
N GLY A 277 -11.94 -18.60 17.75
CA GLY A 277 -12.68 -18.71 19.01
C GLY A 277 -13.29 -17.40 19.47
N SER A 278 -13.99 -17.47 20.60
CA SER A 278 -14.78 -16.36 21.19
C SER A 278 -14.18 -15.78 22.47
N SER A 279 -13.01 -16.24 22.89
CA SER A 279 -12.35 -15.79 24.12
C SER A 279 -11.35 -14.68 23.86
N LEU A 280 -11.33 -13.69 24.75
CA LEU A 280 -10.29 -12.64 24.78
C LEU A 280 -8.99 -13.12 25.43
N ARG A 281 -9.00 -14.33 25.98
CA ARG A 281 -7.83 -14.94 26.61
C ARG A 281 -7.37 -16.16 25.84
N ASN A 282 -6.06 -16.29 25.74
CA ASN A 282 -5.43 -17.41 25.07
C ASN A 282 -5.75 -18.71 25.82
N GLY A 283 -6.28 -19.69 25.08
CA GLY A 283 -6.60 -21.02 25.61
C GLY A 283 -5.49 -22.05 25.42
N SER A 284 -4.37 -21.69 24.77
CA SER A 284 -3.27 -22.61 24.54
C SER A 284 -2.58 -22.98 25.87
N LYS A 285 -2.11 -24.22 25.97
CA LYS A 285 -1.53 -24.77 27.19
C LYS A 285 -0.34 -23.96 27.75
N ASN A 286 0.43 -23.33 26.85
CA ASN A 286 1.64 -22.58 27.23
C ASN A 286 1.33 -21.12 27.63
N ASN A 287 0.30 -20.52 27.05
CA ASN A 287 -0.04 -19.12 27.24
C ASN A 287 -1.46 -18.94 27.81
N GLN A 288 -1.92 -19.96 28.54
CA GLN A 288 -3.29 -19.99 29.06
C GLN A 288 -3.58 -18.80 29.98
N GLY A 289 -4.62 -18.05 29.60
CA GLY A 289 -5.10 -16.92 30.38
C GLY A 289 -4.51 -15.57 29.99
N GLU A 290 -3.45 -15.54 29.16
CA GLU A 290 -2.91 -14.29 28.62
C GLU A 290 -3.92 -13.58 27.71
N ILE A 291 -3.93 -12.25 27.75
CA ILE A 291 -4.84 -11.44 26.97
C ILE A 291 -4.37 -11.37 25.51
N MET A 292 -5.30 -11.48 24.56
CA MET A 292 -5.00 -11.58 23.13
C MET A 292 -4.86 -10.25 22.43
N ALA A 293 -5.24 -9.13 23.05
CA ALA A 293 -5.20 -7.80 22.45
C ALA A 293 -5.10 -6.69 23.50
N ASN A 294 -4.61 -5.53 23.08
CA ASN A 294 -4.61 -4.31 23.90
C ASN A 294 -5.89 -3.51 23.66
N PHE A 295 -6.78 -3.46 24.64
CA PHE A 295 -8.05 -2.72 24.54
C PHE A 295 -8.46 -2.13 25.87
N LYS A 296 -9.26 -1.09 25.81
CA LYS A 296 -9.82 -0.43 27.00
C LYS A 296 -11.02 -1.22 27.54
N ARG A 297 -10.92 -1.73 28.75
CA ARG A 297 -11.93 -2.61 29.36
C ARG A 297 -13.05 -1.88 30.12
N GLY A 298 -12.96 -0.56 30.26
CA GLY A 298 -13.95 0.21 30.96
C GLY A 298 -13.64 1.69 31.03
N ARG A 299 -14.42 2.44 31.86
CA ARG A 299 -14.13 3.85 32.15
C ARG A 299 -13.04 3.95 33.22
N GLY A 300 -12.12 4.86 33.06
CA GLY A 300 -11.00 5.09 33.98
C GLY A 300 -9.66 4.82 33.33
N ASP A 301 -8.92 3.84 33.83
CA ASP A 301 -7.68 3.39 33.19
C ASP A 301 -7.94 2.52 31.95
N ASN A 302 -6.93 2.28 31.15
CA ASN A 302 -7.04 1.47 29.92
C ASN A 302 -7.40 0.01 30.19
N MET A 303 -7.24 -0.46 31.39
CA MET A 303 -7.48 -1.83 31.81
C MET A 303 -8.85 -2.08 32.40
N GLY A 304 -9.61 -1.02 32.67
CA GLY A 304 -10.96 -1.09 33.25
C GLY A 304 -11.03 -1.62 34.66
N VAL A 305 -9.92 -2.12 35.20
CA VAL A 305 -9.73 -2.55 36.58
C VAL A 305 -8.39 -2.01 37.04
N ALA A 306 -8.39 -1.20 38.08
CA ALA A 306 -7.19 -0.58 38.60
C ALA A 306 -6.08 -1.61 38.88
N GLY A 307 -4.89 -1.37 38.36
CA GLY A 307 -3.73 -2.25 38.51
C GLY A 307 -3.70 -3.51 37.65
N SER A 308 -4.67 -3.68 36.72
CA SER A 308 -4.71 -4.84 35.84
C SER A 308 -4.29 -4.43 34.42
N LEU A 309 -3.03 -4.63 34.07
CA LEU A 309 -2.50 -4.42 32.72
C LEU A 309 -3.05 -5.45 31.73
N ASN A 310 -3.06 -5.10 30.45
CA ASN A 310 -3.31 -6.04 29.34
C ASN A 310 -2.05 -6.84 29.02
N ASP A 311 -1.40 -7.40 30.03
CA ASP A 311 -0.16 -8.18 30.02
C ASP A 311 1.05 -7.39 29.49
N ASN A 312 1.04 -6.91 28.24
CA ASN A 312 2.15 -6.25 27.58
C ASN A 312 1.93 -4.75 27.31
N ALA A 313 0.86 -4.16 27.82
CA ALA A 313 0.48 -2.79 27.49
C ALA A 313 0.16 -1.94 28.72
N ASP A 314 0.56 -0.66 28.67
CA ASP A 314 0.04 0.41 29.53
C ASP A 314 -1.09 1.13 28.78
N ILE A 315 -0.80 2.15 27.97
CA ILE A 315 -1.79 2.80 27.08
C ILE A 315 -1.71 2.15 25.71
N THR A 316 -0.53 2.20 25.09
CA THR A 316 -0.21 1.50 23.85
C THR A 316 0.79 0.38 24.12
N SER A 317 0.89 -0.57 23.22
CA SER A 317 1.86 -1.65 23.26
C SER A 317 2.81 -1.60 22.06
N PRO A 318 3.98 -2.26 22.13
CA PRO A 318 4.79 -2.49 20.94
C PRO A 318 3.98 -3.17 19.84
N VAL A 319 4.23 -2.83 18.58
CA VAL A 319 3.45 -3.32 17.42
C VAL A 319 3.43 -4.85 17.26
N ARG A 320 4.30 -5.58 17.93
CA ARG A 320 4.35 -7.06 17.92
C ARG A 320 4.19 -7.66 19.33
N ALA A 321 3.46 -6.98 20.21
CA ALA A 321 3.30 -7.44 21.59
C ALA A 321 2.34 -8.63 21.73
N TYR A 322 1.43 -8.78 20.80
CA TYR A 322 0.42 -9.85 20.78
C TYR A 322 0.60 -10.75 19.57
N TRP A 323 -0.21 -11.80 19.45
CA TRP A 323 -0.12 -12.75 18.36
C TRP A 323 -0.74 -12.20 17.07
N PRO A 324 -0.13 -12.47 15.93
CA PRO A 324 -0.71 -12.11 14.65
C PRO A 324 -1.94 -12.95 14.33
N ASN A 325 -2.77 -12.47 13.42
CA ASN A 325 -3.84 -13.27 12.83
C ASN A 325 -3.30 -14.27 11.77
N ASP A 326 -4.19 -15.00 11.10
CA ASP A 326 -3.82 -16.03 10.14
C ASP A 326 -3.10 -15.48 8.88
N TYR A 327 -3.20 -14.20 8.57
CA TYR A 327 -2.40 -13.53 7.52
C TYR A 327 -1.02 -13.06 8.01
N GLY A 328 -0.74 -13.16 9.30
CA GLY A 328 0.48 -12.64 9.90
C GLY A 328 0.42 -11.17 10.30
N LEU A 329 -0.78 -10.58 10.34
CA LEU A 329 -1.00 -9.19 10.72
C LEU A 329 -1.18 -9.04 12.23
N TYR A 330 -0.46 -8.09 12.82
CA TYR A 330 -0.49 -7.83 14.26
C TYR A 330 -1.52 -6.76 14.62
N ASN A 331 -1.96 -6.77 15.87
CA ASN A 331 -2.81 -5.76 16.51
C ASN A 331 -4.11 -5.39 15.77
N MET A 332 -4.61 -6.26 14.90
CA MET A 332 -5.87 -6.06 14.19
C MET A 332 -7.10 -6.00 15.14
N ALA A 333 -6.90 -6.11 16.44
CA ALA A 333 -7.91 -5.90 17.48
C ALA A 333 -7.34 -5.04 18.60
N GLY A 334 -7.52 -3.73 18.50
CA GLY A 334 -7.12 -2.79 19.57
C GLY A 334 -5.82 -2.07 19.29
N ASN A 335 -5.08 -1.72 20.34
CA ASN A 335 -3.87 -0.91 20.40
C ASN A 335 -4.12 0.55 20.01
N VAL A 336 -4.24 0.88 18.72
CA VAL A 336 -4.56 2.23 18.23
C VAL A 336 -5.65 2.18 17.16
N ALA A 337 -6.39 3.27 17.00
CA ALA A 337 -7.30 3.44 15.87
C ALA A 337 -6.49 3.79 14.62
N GLU A 338 -6.87 3.22 13.48
CA GLU A 338 -6.16 3.36 12.23
C GLU A 338 -7.00 4.06 11.18
N TRP A 339 -6.36 4.94 10.42
CA TRP A 339 -7.02 5.63 9.31
C TRP A 339 -7.27 4.70 8.13
N VAL A 340 -8.47 4.78 7.60
CA VAL A 340 -8.84 4.16 6.31
C VAL A 340 -9.07 5.22 5.24
N MET A 341 -9.10 4.81 3.99
CA MET A 341 -9.25 5.74 2.87
C MET A 341 -10.70 6.23 2.73
N ASP A 342 -11.66 5.43 3.17
CA ASP A 342 -13.09 5.68 3.00
C ASP A 342 -13.59 6.77 3.95
N VAL A 343 -14.66 7.45 3.51
CA VAL A 343 -15.39 8.38 4.36
C VAL A 343 -16.46 7.62 5.13
N TYR A 344 -16.45 7.73 6.46
CA TYR A 344 -17.51 7.17 7.31
C TYR A 344 -18.82 7.91 7.09
N ARG A 345 -19.90 7.14 6.85
CA ARG A 345 -21.26 7.65 6.72
C ARG A 345 -22.20 6.78 7.56
N PRO A 346 -22.82 7.31 8.61
CA PRO A 346 -23.60 6.52 9.56
C PRO A 346 -24.92 5.98 8.98
N ILE A 347 -25.42 6.58 7.90
CA ILE A 347 -26.64 6.15 7.23
C ILE A 347 -26.35 5.89 5.77
N ILE A 348 -26.17 4.62 5.42
CA ILE A 348 -26.01 4.19 4.03
C ILE A 348 -27.27 3.43 3.63
N GLU A 349 -27.97 3.91 2.63
CA GLU A 349 -29.09 3.17 2.06
C GLU A 349 -28.57 1.97 1.27
N GLN A 350 -28.90 0.77 1.73
CA GLN A 350 -28.36 -0.49 1.19
C GLN A 350 -28.97 -0.89 -0.14
N THR A 351 -30.13 -0.35 -0.46
CA THR A 351 -30.92 -0.74 -1.64
C THR A 351 -30.49 -0.08 -2.94
N THR A 352 -29.72 0.99 -2.87
CA THR A 352 -29.22 1.74 -4.02
C THR A 352 -27.80 1.31 -4.39
N THR A 353 -27.69 0.18 -5.03
CA THR A 353 -26.41 -0.48 -5.29
C THR A 353 -25.51 0.22 -6.31
N ALA A 354 -26.07 1.01 -7.24
CA ALA A 354 -25.31 1.64 -8.31
C ALA A 354 -24.77 3.02 -7.94
N ASP A 355 -25.47 3.76 -7.09
CA ASP A 355 -25.20 5.18 -6.83
C ASP A 355 -24.51 5.44 -5.48
N HIS A 356 -24.50 4.45 -4.57
CA HIS A 356 -23.80 4.57 -3.28
C HIS A 356 -22.41 3.98 -3.38
N ARG A 357 -21.43 4.83 -3.21
CA ARG A 357 -20.01 4.49 -3.33
C ARG A 357 -19.26 4.81 -2.05
N SER A 358 -18.31 3.95 -1.72
CA SER A 358 -17.48 4.08 -0.50
C SER A 358 -16.73 5.42 -0.45
N PHE A 359 -16.40 5.96 -1.61
CA PHE A 359 -15.62 7.20 -1.74
C PHE A 359 -16.44 8.39 -2.20
N ARG A 360 -17.75 8.33 -2.02
CA ARG A 360 -18.63 9.42 -2.37
C ARG A 360 -18.25 10.70 -1.60
N GLY A 361 -18.11 11.81 -2.31
CA GLY A 361 -17.61 13.06 -1.76
C GLY A 361 -16.09 13.23 -1.80
N ASN A 362 -15.32 12.20 -2.19
CA ASN A 362 -13.92 12.35 -2.47
C ASN A 362 -13.72 13.07 -3.82
N VAL A 363 -12.86 14.06 -3.80
CA VAL A 363 -12.43 14.73 -5.03
C VAL A 363 -11.07 14.15 -5.41
N TYR A 364 -11.01 13.46 -6.55
CA TYR A 364 -9.75 12.98 -7.08
C TYR A 364 -8.93 14.13 -7.61
N LEU A 365 -7.68 14.18 -7.20
CA LEU A 365 -6.75 15.22 -7.58
C LEU A 365 -5.67 14.63 -8.50
N THR A 366 -5.23 15.45 -9.44
CA THR A 366 -4.04 15.19 -10.25
C THR A 366 -3.09 16.36 -10.09
N GLN A 367 -1.82 16.15 -10.39
CA GLN A 367 -0.85 17.22 -10.39
C GLN A 367 -1.18 18.24 -11.47
N LYS A 368 -1.06 19.50 -11.15
CA LYS A 368 -1.25 20.58 -12.10
C LYS A 368 -0.08 20.59 -13.06
N THR A 369 -0.37 20.54 -14.36
CA THR A 369 0.62 20.61 -15.43
C THR A 369 0.42 21.90 -16.23
N ASP A 370 1.52 22.40 -16.78
CA ASP A 370 1.50 23.53 -17.72
C ASP A 370 1.00 23.09 -19.11
N GLU A 371 1.00 24.03 -20.08
CA GLU A 371 0.54 23.78 -21.46
C GLU A 371 1.42 22.76 -22.20
N ASP A 372 2.67 22.58 -21.78
CA ASP A 372 3.64 21.64 -22.35
C ASP A 372 3.57 20.25 -21.67
N GLY A 373 2.75 20.10 -20.63
CA GLY A 373 2.56 18.84 -19.90
C GLY A 373 3.53 18.63 -18.73
N PHE A 374 4.35 19.62 -18.39
CA PHE A 374 5.23 19.58 -17.23
C PHE A 374 4.48 19.94 -15.95
N ILE A 375 4.92 19.36 -14.83
CA ILE A 375 4.37 19.69 -13.51
C ILE A 375 4.69 21.15 -13.21
N GLU A 376 3.68 21.94 -12.84
CA GLU A 376 3.89 23.34 -12.43
C GLU A 376 4.78 23.41 -11.17
N GLU A 377 5.44 24.55 -11.00
CA GLU A 377 6.26 24.84 -9.84
C GLU A 377 5.47 24.64 -8.53
N VAL A 378 6.19 24.23 -7.50
CA VAL A 378 5.62 24.03 -6.17
C VAL A 378 5.07 25.33 -5.59
N ASP A 379 4.12 25.20 -4.68
CA ASP A 379 3.57 26.35 -3.96
C ASP A 379 4.59 26.93 -2.96
N SER A 380 4.27 28.05 -2.34
CA SER A 380 5.12 28.71 -1.34
C SER A 380 5.43 27.84 -0.11
N LEU A 381 4.82 26.68 0.00
CA LEU A 381 5.02 25.68 1.05
C LEU A 381 5.79 24.45 0.56
N GLY A 382 6.31 24.48 -0.67
CA GLY A 382 7.05 23.36 -1.27
C GLY A 382 6.17 22.16 -1.64
N ARG A 383 4.89 22.37 -1.90
CA ARG A 383 3.97 21.30 -2.28
C ARG A 383 3.62 21.40 -3.75
N VAL A 384 3.63 20.28 -4.44
CA VAL A 384 3.12 20.18 -5.80
C VAL A 384 1.65 20.62 -5.82
N GLN A 385 1.32 21.51 -6.72
CA GLN A 385 -0.05 21.98 -6.88
C GLN A 385 -0.93 20.86 -7.44
N MET A 386 -2.06 20.63 -6.78
CA MET A 386 -3.02 19.61 -7.17
C MET A 386 -4.30 20.28 -7.65
N VAL A 387 -4.85 19.75 -8.74
CA VAL A 387 -6.14 20.21 -9.30
C VAL A 387 -7.11 19.06 -9.37
N PRO A 388 -8.42 19.32 -9.26
CA PRO A 388 -9.41 18.27 -9.50
C PRO A 388 -9.24 17.68 -10.90
N VAL A 389 -9.35 16.34 -10.98
CA VAL A 389 -9.26 15.62 -12.25
C VAL A 389 -10.39 16.10 -13.18
N ASP A 390 -10.04 16.42 -14.42
CA ASP A 390 -11.02 16.85 -15.42
C ASP A 390 -12.05 15.75 -15.70
N VAL A 391 -13.31 16.13 -15.60
CA VAL A 391 -14.46 15.24 -15.77
C VAL A 391 -14.45 14.56 -17.14
N GLN A 392 -14.19 15.32 -18.19
CA GLN A 392 -14.22 14.78 -19.55
C GLN A 392 -13.01 13.90 -19.84
N GLY A 393 -11.82 14.32 -19.44
CA GLY A 393 -10.60 13.54 -19.60
C GLY A 393 -10.69 12.19 -18.87
N ASN A 394 -11.32 12.16 -17.72
CA ASN A 394 -11.45 10.94 -16.92
C ASN A 394 -12.60 10.02 -17.35
N ALA A 395 -13.61 10.54 -18.03
CA ALA A 395 -14.71 9.74 -18.55
C ALA A 395 -14.25 8.63 -19.52
N TYR A 396 -13.14 8.87 -20.21
CA TYR A 396 -12.53 7.90 -21.15
C TYR A 396 -11.42 7.06 -20.52
N ARG A 397 -11.03 7.33 -19.29
CA ARG A 397 -10.03 6.52 -18.58
C ARG A 397 -10.63 5.13 -18.27
N ARG A 398 -9.94 4.10 -18.73
CA ARG A 398 -10.26 2.74 -18.31
C ARG A 398 -9.78 2.58 -16.87
N ASN A 399 -10.70 2.29 -15.99
CA ASN A 399 -10.37 1.94 -14.63
C ASN A 399 -10.11 0.43 -14.57
N TYR A 400 -8.86 0.06 -14.42
CA TYR A 400 -8.45 -1.35 -14.35
C TYR A 400 -8.81 -2.00 -13.02
N LYS A 401 -8.98 -1.20 -11.97
CA LYS A 401 -9.36 -1.66 -10.65
C LYS A 401 -10.84 -1.46 -10.45
N LYS A 402 -11.63 -2.51 -10.61
CA LYS A 402 -13.10 -2.45 -10.42
C LYS A 402 -13.48 -2.02 -8.99
N ALA A 403 -12.67 -2.35 -7.99
CA ALA A 403 -12.86 -1.89 -6.63
C ALA A 403 -12.69 -0.36 -6.50
N ASP A 404 -11.82 0.20 -7.31
CA ASP A 404 -11.61 1.64 -7.41
C ASP A 404 -12.46 2.27 -8.52
N ASN A 405 -13.40 1.52 -9.08
CA ASN A 405 -14.28 1.99 -10.16
C ASN A 405 -15.28 3.02 -9.63
N ILE A 406 -14.76 3.94 -8.91
CA ILE A 406 -15.43 5.11 -8.41
C ILE A 406 -15.34 6.11 -9.51
N ASN A 407 -16.42 6.22 -10.20
CA ASN A 407 -16.58 7.30 -11.14
C ASN A 407 -16.85 8.57 -10.31
N TYR A 408 -15.84 9.41 -10.17
CA TYR A 408 -15.99 10.69 -9.49
C TYR A 408 -17.04 11.59 -10.17
N LEU A 409 -17.49 11.28 -11.39
CA LEU A 409 -18.66 11.91 -12.02
C LEU A 409 -19.93 11.76 -11.18
N ASN A 410 -20.01 10.71 -10.35
CA ASN A 410 -21.09 10.51 -9.43
C ASN A 410 -20.70 10.96 -8.01
N GLY A 411 -19.60 11.68 -7.88
CA GLY A 411 -19.19 12.30 -6.62
C GLY A 411 -20.24 13.29 -6.14
N ASP A 412 -20.28 13.49 -4.84
CA ASP A 412 -21.10 14.50 -4.18
C ASP A 412 -20.47 15.88 -4.33
#